data_1250dac68348c4ab5d48b7b4a6be4d30
#
_entry.id   1250dac68348c4ab5d48b7b4a6be4d30
#
_cell.length_a   1.000
_cell.length_b   1.000
_cell.length_c   1.000
_cell.angle_alpha   90.00
_cell.angle_beta   90.00
_cell.angle_gamma   90.00
#
_symmetry.space_group_name_H-M   'P 1'
#
loop_
_entity.id
_entity.type
_entity.pdbx_description
1 polymer ?
#
loop_
_entity_poly.entity_id
_entity_poly.type
_entity_poly.pdbx_seq_one_letter_code
_entity_poly.pdbx_strand_id
1 'polypeptide(L)'
;RVKVNHMKLLVLSDTHRSLGFAYDAIEKERPDAVLHLGDHLTDAEELSFACQEPDFYYVPGNCDYAPTVPQSLTLEFDDVRVFMTHGHIYGVKRDLTALAGAAKDAGAQLALFGHTHIQHMEERNDITLLNPGTAGRFGRSGYAVVEITDGTFTCRLETDTE
;
A
#
# COMPACT_ATOMS: atom_id res chain seq x y z
N ARG A 1 -11.97 -31.81 -2.64
CA ARG A 1 -11.37 -30.82 -1.77
C ARG A 1 -11.30 -29.47 -2.48
N VAL A 2 -11.98 -28.49 -1.92
CA VAL A 2 -11.97 -27.13 -2.49
C VAL A 2 -10.72 -26.39 -2.01
N LYS A 3 -9.96 -25.86 -2.95
CA LYS A 3 -8.80 -25.03 -2.63
C LYS A 3 -9.27 -23.58 -2.50
N VAL A 4 -9.14 -23.03 -1.29
CA VAL A 4 -9.46 -21.64 -1.03
C VAL A 4 -8.21 -20.81 -1.32
N ASN A 5 -8.35 -19.86 -2.25
CA ASN A 5 -7.27 -18.92 -2.54
C ASN A 5 -7.32 -17.79 -1.53
N HIS A 6 -6.19 -17.56 -0.88
CA HIS A 6 -6.07 -16.52 0.14
C HIS A 6 -4.75 -15.79 -0.04
N MET A 7 -4.81 -14.46 -0.08
CA MET A 7 -3.65 -13.60 -0.16
C MET A 7 -3.71 -12.55 0.95
N LYS A 8 -2.61 -12.37 1.64
CA LYS A 8 -2.47 -11.34 2.65
C LYS A 8 -1.46 -10.31 2.18
N LEU A 9 -1.89 -9.07 2.05
CA LEU A 9 -1.06 -7.95 1.60
C LEU A 9 -0.79 -7.02 2.77
N LEU A 10 0.46 -6.63 2.94
CA LEU A 10 0.87 -5.60 3.88
C LEU A 10 1.15 -4.32 3.10
N VAL A 11 0.49 -3.23 3.45
CA VAL A 11 0.63 -1.95 2.75
C VAL A 11 1.38 -0.97 3.63
N LEU A 12 2.50 -0.46 3.11
CA LEU A 12 3.38 0.47 3.80
C LEU A 12 3.59 1.72 2.93
N SER A 13 3.83 2.86 3.55
CA SER A 13 4.14 4.09 2.83
C SER A 13 4.95 5.03 3.71
N ASP A 14 5.71 5.90 3.04
CA ASP A 14 6.35 7.04 3.71
C ASP A 14 7.25 6.61 4.86
N THR A 15 8.11 5.62 4.61
CA THR A 15 9.03 5.07 5.60
C THR A 15 10.13 6.05 5.99
N HIS A 16 10.56 6.89 5.05
CA HIS A 16 11.54 7.96 5.28
C HIS A 16 12.75 7.50 6.11
N ARG A 17 13.34 6.35 5.67
CA ARG A 17 14.57 5.78 6.23
C ARG A 17 14.44 5.26 7.67
N SER A 18 13.23 5.13 8.18
CA SER A 18 12.96 4.56 9.50
C SER A 18 12.24 3.23 9.31
N LEU A 19 12.97 2.12 9.42
CA LEU A 19 12.47 0.81 9.01
C LEU A 19 12.06 -0.12 10.15
N GLY A 20 12.31 0.25 11.40
CA GLY A 20 12.01 -0.62 12.54
C GLY A 20 10.56 -1.06 12.59
N PHE A 21 9.65 -0.12 12.44
CA PHE A 21 8.22 -0.40 12.46
C PHE A 21 7.80 -1.31 11.30
N ALA A 22 8.38 -1.09 10.11
CA ALA A 22 8.10 -1.90 8.94
C ALA A 22 8.58 -3.34 9.12
N TYR A 23 9.77 -3.55 9.67
CA TYR A 23 10.26 -4.88 9.97
C TYR A 23 9.34 -5.61 10.95
N ASP A 24 8.92 -4.92 12.01
CA ASP A 24 8.03 -5.49 13.01
C ASP A 24 6.69 -5.87 12.40
N ALA A 25 6.16 -5.04 11.50
CA ALA A 25 4.90 -5.31 10.81
C ALA A 25 5.02 -6.56 9.93
N ILE A 26 6.11 -6.68 9.17
CA ILE A 26 6.32 -7.85 8.31
C ILE A 26 6.43 -9.12 9.16
N GLU A 27 7.17 -9.07 10.25
CA GLU A 27 7.32 -10.23 11.14
C GLU A 27 5.99 -10.63 11.78
N LYS A 28 5.22 -9.65 12.23
CA LYS A 28 3.93 -9.90 12.89
C LYS A 28 2.88 -10.43 11.92
N GLU A 29 2.75 -9.81 10.76
CA GLU A 29 1.68 -10.12 9.83
C GLU A 29 1.97 -11.29 8.89
N ARG A 30 3.25 -11.53 8.61
CA ARG A 30 3.69 -12.59 7.68
C ARG A 30 2.91 -12.53 6.36
N PRO A 31 2.99 -11.40 5.65
CA PRO A 31 2.20 -11.23 4.43
C PRO A 31 2.75 -12.07 3.28
N ASP A 32 1.88 -12.34 2.31
CA ASP A 32 2.30 -12.94 1.05
C ASP A 32 2.97 -11.91 0.14
N ALA A 33 2.56 -10.65 0.24
CA ALA A 33 3.16 -9.56 -0.50
C ALA A 33 3.19 -8.28 0.32
N VAL A 34 4.20 -7.46 0.07
CA VAL A 34 4.35 -6.13 0.66
C VAL A 34 4.25 -5.10 -0.46
N LEU A 35 3.36 -4.13 -0.29
CA LEU A 35 3.15 -3.04 -1.23
C LEU A 35 3.61 -1.73 -0.59
N HIS A 36 4.68 -1.15 -1.12
CA HIS A 36 5.26 0.10 -0.62
C HIS A 36 4.85 1.24 -1.54
N LEU A 37 4.21 2.25 -1.00
CA LEU A 37 3.57 3.32 -1.77
C LEU A 37 4.47 4.55 -1.97
N GLY A 38 5.76 4.43 -1.70
CA GLY A 38 6.71 5.50 -2.01
C GLY A 38 7.17 6.31 -0.83
N ASP A 39 7.99 7.24 -1.13
CA ASP A 39 8.88 8.04 -0.30
C ASP A 39 9.89 7.18 0.43
N HIS A 40 11.09 7.28 -0.12
CA HIS A 40 12.26 6.47 0.11
C HIS A 40 12.11 5.05 -0.46
N LEU A 41 12.09 5.00 -1.79
CA LEU A 41 12.06 3.76 -2.56
C LEU A 41 13.18 2.80 -2.17
N THR A 42 14.35 3.35 -1.80
CA THR A 42 15.48 2.55 -1.32
C THR A 42 15.13 1.77 -0.06
N ASP A 43 14.20 2.26 0.74
CA ASP A 43 13.71 1.53 1.93
C ASP A 43 12.98 0.26 1.50
N ALA A 44 12.17 0.33 0.45
CA ALA A 44 11.48 -0.86 -0.08
C ALA A 44 12.48 -1.89 -0.59
N GLU A 45 13.55 -1.45 -1.25
CA GLU A 45 14.61 -2.33 -1.72
C GLU A 45 15.32 -2.99 -0.53
N GLU A 46 15.66 -2.23 0.50
CA GLU A 46 16.33 -2.76 1.68
C GLU A 46 15.45 -3.79 2.39
N LEU A 47 14.15 -3.49 2.56
CA LEU A 47 13.20 -4.44 3.15
C LEU A 47 13.14 -5.73 2.32
N SER A 48 13.13 -5.63 1.00
CA SER A 48 13.04 -6.80 0.12
C SER A 48 14.27 -7.69 0.20
N PHE A 49 15.44 -7.12 0.42
CA PHE A 49 16.67 -7.90 0.63
C PHE A 49 16.65 -8.61 1.97
N ALA A 50 16.15 -7.96 3.01
CA ALA A 50 16.14 -8.52 4.35
C ALA A 50 15.00 -9.51 4.57
N CYS A 51 13.87 -9.33 3.91
CA CYS A 51 12.66 -10.15 4.07
C CYS A 51 12.33 -10.79 2.72
N GLN A 52 12.83 -11.99 2.48
CA GLN A 52 12.76 -12.62 1.16
C GLN A 52 11.53 -13.49 0.94
N GLU A 53 10.76 -13.79 1.98
CA GLU A 53 9.57 -14.64 1.83
C GLU A 53 8.44 -13.95 1.09
N PRO A 54 8.06 -12.69 1.41
CA PRO A 54 7.00 -12.03 0.67
C PRO A 54 7.50 -11.47 -0.66
N ASP A 55 6.59 -11.35 -1.63
CA ASP A 55 6.85 -10.58 -2.84
C ASP A 55 6.75 -9.10 -2.51
N PHE A 56 7.56 -8.28 -3.19
CA PHE A 56 7.54 -6.83 -2.98
C PHE A 56 7.12 -6.10 -4.26
N TYR A 57 6.22 -5.15 -4.10
CA TYR A 57 5.79 -4.22 -5.15
C TYR A 57 5.94 -2.81 -4.62
N TYR A 58 6.41 -1.88 -5.44
CA TYR A 58 6.61 -0.50 -5.00
C TYR A 58 6.42 0.50 -6.11
N VAL A 59 6.07 1.72 -5.73
CA VAL A 59 5.99 2.88 -6.62
C VAL A 59 6.77 4.03 -6.00
N PRO A 60 7.30 4.95 -6.80
CA PRO A 60 8.04 6.09 -6.26
C PRO A 60 7.11 7.16 -5.70
N GLY A 61 7.54 7.83 -4.65
CA GLY A 61 6.90 9.02 -4.11
C GLY A 61 7.54 10.30 -4.63
N ASN A 62 7.05 11.44 -4.15
CA ASN A 62 7.56 12.74 -4.56
C ASN A 62 8.99 13.00 -4.05
N CYS A 63 9.45 12.25 -3.04
CA CYS A 63 10.81 12.36 -2.53
C CYS A 63 11.79 11.41 -3.23
N ASP A 64 11.32 10.64 -4.20
CA ASP A 64 12.13 9.64 -4.89
C ASP A 64 12.49 10.11 -6.30
N TYR A 65 13.74 9.90 -6.69
CA TYR A 65 14.14 10.07 -8.08
C TYR A 65 14.27 8.68 -8.71
N ALA A 66 13.25 8.27 -9.46
CA ALA A 66 13.20 6.93 -10.06
C ALA A 66 12.53 7.00 -11.44
N PRO A 67 13.20 7.59 -12.45
CA PRO A 67 12.56 7.86 -13.74
C PRO A 67 12.14 6.61 -14.51
N THR A 68 12.68 5.44 -14.18
CA THR A 68 12.35 4.20 -14.86
C THR A 68 11.31 3.35 -14.11
N VAL A 69 10.89 3.80 -12.92
CA VAL A 69 9.88 3.07 -12.13
C VAL A 69 8.52 3.72 -12.37
N PRO A 70 7.48 2.93 -12.71
CA PRO A 70 6.14 3.51 -12.93
C PRO A 70 5.61 4.23 -11.70
N GLN A 71 4.94 5.35 -11.92
CA GLN A 71 4.34 6.17 -10.86
C GLN A 71 3.12 5.50 -10.23
N SER A 72 2.52 4.55 -10.93
CA SER A 72 1.41 3.76 -10.43
C SER A 72 1.48 2.37 -11.03
N LEU A 73 0.91 1.40 -10.30
CA LEU A 73 0.81 0.02 -10.75
C LEU A 73 -0.64 -0.45 -10.59
N THR A 74 -1.07 -1.28 -11.53
CA THR A 74 -2.34 -1.99 -11.41
C THR A 74 -2.00 -3.48 -11.33
N LEU A 75 -2.36 -4.08 -10.21
CA LEU A 75 -2.03 -5.48 -9.91
C LEU A 75 -3.29 -6.29 -9.71
N GLU A 76 -3.24 -7.58 -10.02
CA GLU A 76 -4.34 -8.48 -9.72
C GLU A 76 -3.87 -9.54 -8.73
N PHE A 77 -4.64 -9.69 -7.67
CA PHE A 77 -4.45 -10.72 -6.67
C PHE A 77 -5.77 -11.46 -6.52
N ASP A 78 -5.82 -12.70 -7.01
CA ASP A 78 -6.97 -13.58 -6.82
C ASP A 78 -8.31 -12.91 -7.18
N ASP A 79 -8.39 -12.38 -8.40
CA ASP A 79 -9.56 -11.69 -8.99
C ASP A 79 -9.88 -10.34 -8.35
N VAL A 80 -9.01 -9.80 -7.50
CA VAL A 80 -9.13 -8.43 -7.00
C VAL A 80 -8.08 -7.57 -7.69
N ARG A 81 -8.53 -6.50 -8.34
CA ARG A 81 -7.64 -5.56 -9.02
C ARG A 81 -7.34 -4.39 -8.10
N VAL A 82 -6.05 -4.16 -7.89
CA VAL A 82 -5.53 -3.16 -6.97
C VAL A 82 -4.76 -2.10 -7.75
N PHE A 83 -5.15 -0.85 -7.59
CA PHE A 83 -4.43 0.29 -8.13
C PHE A 83 -3.59 0.89 -7.00
N MET A 84 -2.27 0.99 -7.19
CA MET A 84 -1.40 1.56 -6.16
C MET A 84 -0.58 2.71 -6.71
N THR A 85 -0.46 3.77 -5.92
CA THR A 85 0.29 4.98 -6.26
C THR A 85 0.67 5.69 -4.96
N HIS A 86 1.71 6.53 -5.01
CA HIS A 86 2.00 7.38 -3.84
C HIS A 86 0.89 8.40 -3.64
N GLY A 87 0.37 8.99 -4.70
CA GLY A 87 -0.76 9.89 -4.67
C GLY A 87 -0.45 11.34 -4.97
N HIS A 88 0.81 11.75 -4.93
CA HIS A 88 1.17 13.16 -5.18
C HIS A 88 0.74 13.63 -6.57
N ILE A 89 0.80 12.76 -7.57
CA ILE A 89 0.39 13.13 -8.95
C ILE A 89 -1.13 13.24 -9.11
N TYR A 90 -1.89 12.78 -8.12
CA TYR A 90 -3.36 12.85 -8.13
C TYR A 90 -3.90 13.89 -7.13
N GLY A 91 -3.03 14.69 -6.54
CA GLY A 91 -3.43 15.77 -5.64
C GLY A 91 -4.18 15.32 -4.39
N VAL A 92 -3.79 14.16 -3.82
CA VAL A 92 -4.53 13.54 -2.71
C VAL A 92 -4.55 14.38 -1.43
N LYS A 93 -3.68 15.39 -1.30
CA LYS A 93 -3.73 16.30 -0.16
C LYS A 93 -4.88 17.28 -0.22
N ARG A 94 -5.47 17.48 -1.42
CA ARG A 94 -6.63 18.35 -1.61
C ARG A 94 -7.93 17.56 -1.52
N ASP A 95 -8.05 16.51 -2.34
CA ASP A 95 -9.19 15.60 -2.32
C ASP A 95 -8.84 14.31 -3.04
N LEU A 96 -9.74 13.35 -3.07
CA LEU A 96 -9.50 12.02 -3.62
C LEU A 96 -10.20 11.78 -4.96
N THR A 97 -10.76 12.83 -5.57
CA THR A 97 -11.54 12.69 -6.82
C THR A 97 -10.69 12.18 -7.98
N ALA A 98 -9.50 12.77 -8.17
CA ALA A 98 -8.63 12.34 -9.26
C ALA A 98 -8.12 10.90 -9.06
N LEU A 99 -7.78 10.54 -7.82
CA LEU A 99 -7.36 9.18 -7.50
C LEU A 99 -8.48 8.18 -7.77
N ALA A 100 -9.70 8.48 -7.31
CA ALA A 100 -10.84 7.61 -7.53
C ALA A 100 -11.13 7.42 -9.02
N GLY A 101 -10.99 8.50 -9.81
CA GLY A 101 -11.13 8.44 -11.25
C GLY A 101 -10.11 7.54 -11.92
N ALA A 102 -8.85 7.66 -11.52
CA ALA A 102 -7.76 6.82 -12.07
C ALA A 102 -7.99 5.34 -11.73
N ALA A 103 -8.40 5.05 -10.50
CA ALA A 103 -8.70 3.69 -10.08
C ALA A 103 -9.86 3.10 -10.87
N LYS A 104 -10.90 3.90 -11.10
CA LYS A 104 -12.05 3.48 -11.91
C LYS A 104 -11.62 3.16 -13.34
N ASP A 105 -10.82 4.02 -13.94
CA ASP A 105 -10.31 3.81 -15.31
C ASP A 105 -9.46 2.55 -15.41
N ALA A 106 -8.76 2.21 -14.33
CA ALA A 106 -7.96 0.98 -14.27
C ALA A 106 -8.81 -0.27 -13.97
N GLY A 107 -10.09 -0.11 -13.68
CA GLY A 107 -10.98 -1.22 -13.33
C GLY A 107 -10.70 -1.79 -11.94
N ALA A 108 -10.13 -0.99 -11.04
CA ALA A 108 -9.73 -1.45 -9.72
C ALA A 108 -10.88 -1.40 -8.72
N GLN A 109 -10.91 -2.36 -7.81
CA GLN A 109 -11.82 -2.37 -6.66
C GLN A 109 -11.18 -1.73 -5.44
N LEU A 110 -9.85 -1.63 -5.42
CA LEU A 110 -9.08 -1.11 -4.30
C LEU A 110 -8.02 -0.15 -4.83
N ALA A 111 -7.95 1.05 -4.25
CA ALA A 111 -6.95 2.05 -4.58
C ALA A 111 -6.13 2.35 -3.32
N LEU A 112 -4.82 2.14 -3.41
CA LEU A 112 -3.88 2.36 -2.32
C LEU A 112 -3.09 3.64 -2.58
N PHE A 113 -2.98 4.50 -1.58
CA PHE A 113 -2.24 5.76 -1.69
C PHE A 113 -1.59 6.13 -0.36
N GLY A 114 -0.57 6.96 -0.42
CA GLY A 114 0.13 7.48 0.75
C GLY A 114 0.17 9.00 0.72
N HIS A 115 1.36 9.56 0.89
CA HIS A 115 1.69 10.98 0.75
C HIS A 115 1.15 11.88 1.87
N THR A 116 -0.09 11.68 2.34
CA THR A 116 -0.68 12.52 3.38
C THR A 116 -0.16 12.22 4.78
N HIS A 117 0.45 11.03 4.97
CA HIS A 117 0.90 10.50 6.27
C HIS A 117 -0.26 10.20 7.24
N ILE A 118 -1.50 10.27 6.77
CA ILE A 118 -2.70 10.08 7.60
C ILE A 118 -3.44 8.85 7.14
N GLN A 119 -3.72 7.94 8.06
CA GLN A 119 -4.53 6.75 7.76
C GLN A 119 -5.93 7.15 7.29
N HIS A 120 -6.40 6.49 6.25
CA HIS A 120 -7.71 6.78 5.69
C HIS A 120 -8.28 5.54 5.03
N MET A 121 -9.58 5.33 5.19
CA MET A 121 -10.29 4.25 4.51
C MET A 121 -11.71 4.73 4.21
N GLU A 122 -12.07 4.72 2.94
CA GLU A 122 -13.44 5.07 2.53
C GLU A 122 -13.84 4.27 1.30
N GLU A 123 -15.14 4.09 1.13
CA GLU A 123 -15.69 3.51 -0.08
C GLU A 123 -16.35 4.61 -0.90
N ARG A 124 -16.01 4.68 -2.19
CA ARG A 124 -16.54 5.68 -3.10
C ARG A 124 -16.81 5.02 -4.45
N ASN A 125 -18.08 4.96 -4.87
CA ASN A 125 -18.47 4.37 -6.15
C ASN A 125 -17.92 2.94 -6.32
N ASP A 126 -18.10 2.12 -5.30
CA ASP A 126 -17.65 0.71 -5.26
C ASP A 126 -16.13 0.52 -5.29
N ILE A 127 -15.37 1.58 -5.04
CA ILE A 127 -13.92 1.51 -4.93
C ILE A 127 -13.53 1.86 -3.49
N THR A 128 -12.74 0.99 -2.86
CA THR A 128 -12.17 1.28 -1.54
C THR A 128 -10.88 2.07 -1.70
N LEU A 129 -10.82 3.24 -1.10
CA LEU A 129 -9.64 4.11 -1.08
C LEU A 129 -8.95 3.93 0.27
N LEU A 130 -7.70 3.49 0.27
CA LEU A 130 -7.02 3.06 1.49
C LEU A 130 -5.63 3.70 1.59
N ASN A 131 -5.38 4.40 2.69
CA ASN A 131 -4.08 4.97 3.02
C ASN A 131 -3.59 4.34 4.32
N PRO A 132 -2.42 3.68 4.31
CA PRO A 132 -1.89 3.03 5.52
C PRO A 132 -1.33 4.03 6.55
N GLY A 133 -1.20 5.30 6.20
CA GLY A 133 -0.47 6.28 7.01
C GLY A 133 1.02 6.16 6.77
N THR A 134 1.80 6.84 7.59
CA THR A 134 3.26 6.76 7.52
C THR A 134 3.78 5.57 8.33
N ALA A 135 4.70 4.81 7.76
CA ALA A 135 5.42 3.77 8.48
C ALA A 135 6.73 4.29 9.08
N GLY A 136 7.02 5.56 8.85
CA GLY A 136 8.18 6.25 9.40
C GLY A 136 7.87 6.93 10.73
N ARG A 137 8.74 7.86 11.13
CA ARG A 137 8.64 8.55 12.42
C ARG A 137 8.04 9.97 12.28
N PHE A 138 6.90 10.08 11.61
CA PHE A 138 6.22 11.36 11.45
C PHE A 138 4.91 11.37 12.23
N GLY A 139 5.01 11.15 13.54
CA GLY A 139 3.86 10.99 14.40
C GLY A 139 3.63 9.50 14.66
N ARG A 140 2.37 9.10 14.72
CA ARG A 140 2.02 7.71 14.99
C ARG A 140 2.21 6.86 13.73
N SER A 141 3.06 5.85 13.82
CA SER A 141 3.30 4.95 12.69
C SER A 141 2.10 4.04 12.44
N GLY A 142 1.86 3.73 11.17
CA GLY A 142 0.74 2.90 10.78
C GLY A 142 1.01 2.07 9.54
N TYR A 143 0.20 1.04 9.36
CA TYR A 143 0.18 0.23 8.15
C TYR A 143 -1.24 -0.26 7.90
N ALA A 144 -1.45 -0.86 6.73
CA ALA A 144 -2.72 -1.49 6.42
C ALA A 144 -2.49 -2.95 6.05
N VAL A 145 -3.50 -3.77 6.30
CA VAL A 145 -3.51 -5.16 5.88
C VAL A 145 -4.74 -5.39 5.02
N VAL A 146 -4.54 -6.00 3.86
CA VAL A 146 -5.62 -6.38 2.96
C VAL A 146 -5.59 -7.90 2.86
N GLU A 147 -6.70 -8.54 3.18
CA GLU A 147 -6.84 -9.98 3.03
C GLU A 147 -7.84 -10.26 1.92
N ILE A 148 -7.40 -11.05 0.96
CA ILE A 148 -8.17 -11.38 -0.25
C ILE A 148 -8.49 -12.86 -0.21
N THR A 149 -9.77 -13.21 -0.35
CA THR A 149 -10.25 -14.58 -0.37
C THR A 149 -11.34 -14.72 -1.41
N ASP A 150 -11.12 -15.60 -2.40
CA ASP A 150 -12.12 -15.93 -3.43
C ASP A 150 -12.72 -14.70 -4.12
N GLY A 151 -11.87 -13.75 -4.52
CA GLY A 151 -12.30 -12.57 -5.28
C GLY A 151 -12.91 -11.47 -4.44
N THR A 152 -12.95 -11.61 -3.12
CA THR A 152 -13.38 -10.57 -2.19
C THR A 152 -12.23 -10.14 -1.28
N PHE A 153 -12.35 -8.96 -0.68
CA PHE A 153 -11.27 -8.49 0.18
C PHE A 153 -11.82 -7.75 1.41
N THR A 154 -11.01 -7.77 2.46
CA THR A 154 -11.21 -6.96 3.66
C THR A 154 -9.96 -6.13 3.93
N CYS A 155 -10.14 -4.96 4.52
CA CYS A 155 -9.04 -4.07 4.87
C CYS A 155 -9.09 -3.75 6.35
N ARG A 156 -7.91 -3.62 6.97
CA ARG A 156 -7.82 -3.08 8.33
C ARG A 156 -6.60 -2.16 8.44
N LEU A 157 -6.74 -1.17 9.30
CA LEU A 157 -5.67 -0.22 9.61
C LEU A 157 -5.12 -0.56 10.98
N GLU A 158 -3.79 -0.56 11.09
CA GLU A 158 -3.08 -0.81 12.34
C GLU A 158 -2.21 0.39 12.66
N THR A 159 -2.13 0.75 13.92
CA THR A 159 -1.29 1.84 14.39
C THR A 159 -0.39 1.37 15.52
N ASP A 160 0.76 2.04 15.62
CA ASP A 160 1.64 1.87 16.77
C ASP A 160 0.89 2.35 18.01
N THR A 161 0.83 1.51 19.03
CA THR A 161 0.09 1.81 20.27
C THR A 161 0.93 2.55 21.31
N GLU A 162 2.19 2.78 21.05
CA GLU A 162 3.10 3.47 21.95
C GLU A 162 2.78 4.94 22.12
#